data_f2915c969a3db46e73ebae9cd31d769a
#
_entry.id   f2915c969a3db46e73ebae9cd31d769a
#
_cell.length_a   1.000
_cell.length_b   1.000
_cell.length_c   1.000
_cell.angle_alpha   90.00
_cell.angle_beta   90.00
_cell.angle_gamma   90.00
#
_symmetry.space_group_name_H-M   'P 1'
#
loop_
_entity.id
_entity.type
_entity.pdbx_description
1 polymer ?
#
loop_
_entity_poly.entity_id
_entity_poly.type
_entity_poly.pdbx_seq_one_letter_code
_entity_poly.pdbx_strand_id
1 'polypeptide(L)'
;MIANRSAPSGTIVPSLIYSDVARAVDYLCDVFGFTERLRAFSENGTVTHAQLAIGEGGVMLGASRKGQGFAAPTAPDNAGFRPPRPDEVSQTLMVRVEDVDGHYEHAQQRGAKILQAPATHPYGERQYTAVDPEGHRWTFSQSVSDVKPEEWGAQVAHLA
;
A
#
# COMPACT_ATOMS: atom_id res chain seq x y z
N MET A 1 25.35 -4.92 -5.63
CA MET A 1 24.00 -5.14 -6.21
C MET A 1 23.93 -4.36 -7.52
N ILE A 2 23.42 -4.95 -8.58
CA ILE A 2 23.29 -4.27 -9.88
C ILE A 2 22.05 -3.37 -9.83
N ALA A 3 22.17 -2.11 -10.31
CA ALA A 3 21.02 -1.22 -10.41
C ALA A 3 20.05 -1.73 -11.49
N ASN A 4 18.77 -1.80 -11.15
CA ASN A 4 17.71 -2.22 -12.07
C ASN A 4 16.58 -1.18 -12.08
N ARG A 5 16.43 -0.47 -13.19
CA ARG A 5 15.38 0.57 -13.37
C ARG A 5 13.97 0.01 -13.34
N SER A 6 13.78 -1.28 -13.63
CA SER A 6 12.49 -1.95 -13.61
C SER A 6 12.06 -2.39 -12.20
N ALA A 7 12.97 -2.32 -11.22
CA ALA A 7 12.64 -2.64 -9.84
C ALA A 7 12.33 -1.37 -9.04
N PRO A 8 11.33 -1.39 -8.15
CA PRO A 8 11.13 -0.30 -7.21
C PRO A 8 12.30 -0.22 -6.23
N SER A 9 12.57 0.97 -5.71
CA SER A 9 13.49 1.16 -4.59
C SER A 9 12.85 0.62 -3.31
N GLY A 10 13.67 0.13 -2.39
CA GLY A 10 13.23 -0.36 -1.10
C GLY A 10 13.61 -1.81 -0.85
N THR A 11 13.99 -2.11 0.40
CA THR A 11 14.34 -3.46 0.83
C THR A 11 13.11 -4.36 0.92
N ILE A 12 11.98 -3.80 1.35
CA ILE A 12 10.68 -4.47 1.39
C ILE A 12 9.76 -3.71 0.43
N VAL A 13 9.19 -4.41 -0.53
CA VAL A 13 8.25 -3.86 -1.51
C VAL A 13 6.97 -4.70 -1.46
N PRO A 14 5.88 -4.16 -0.91
CA PRO A 14 4.59 -4.83 -0.93
C PRO A 14 4.10 -5.09 -2.36
N SER A 15 3.49 -6.25 -2.57
CA SER A 15 2.82 -6.59 -3.82
C SER A 15 1.34 -6.85 -3.53
N LEU A 16 0.49 -6.04 -4.13
CA LEU A 16 -0.96 -6.04 -3.92
C LEU A 16 -1.66 -6.60 -5.16
N ILE A 17 -2.69 -7.38 -4.95
CA ILE A 17 -3.43 -8.01 -6.05
C ILE A 17 -4.76 -7.29 -6.23
N TYR A 18 -5.05 -6.91 -7.47
CA TYR A 18 -6.27 -6.22 -7.88
C TYR A 18 -6.97 -6.96 -9.02
N SER A 19 -8.28 -6.87 -9.05
CA SER A 19 -9.07 -7.34 -10.20
C SER A 19 -8.91 -6.41 -11.39
N ASP A 20 -8.79 -5.10 -11.13
CA ASP A 20 -8.56 -4.05 -12.14
C ASP A 20 -7.37 -3.18 -11.72
N VAL A 21 -6.19 -3.52 -12.23
CA VAL A 21 -4.94 -2.78 -11.90
C VAL A 21 -4.99 -1.34 -12.40
N ALA A 22 -5.57 -1.08 -13.58
CA ALA A 22 -5.63 0.27 -14.13
C ALA A 22 -6.45 1.20 -13.22
N ARG A 23 -7.64 0.76 -12.83
CA ARG A 23 -8.51 1.49 -11.90
C ARG A 23 -7.86 1.67 -10.52
N ALA A 24 -7.15 0.65 -10.04
CA ALA A 24 -6.42 0.73 -8.77
C ALA A 24 -5.33 1.80 -8.82
N VAL A 25 -4.54 1.87 -9.90
CA VAL A 25 -3.53 2.93 -10.10
C VAL A 25 -4.17 4.31 -10.07
N ASP A 26 -5.24 4.51 -10.85
CA ASP A 26 -5.91 5.80 -10.92
C ASP A 26 -6.45 6.23 -9.55
N TYR A 27 -7.07 5.30 -8.82
CA TYR A 27 -7.56 5.56 -7.46
C TYR A 27 -6.44 5.90 -6.48
N LEU A 28 -5.39 5.08 -6.41
CA LEU A 28 -4.30 5.28 -5.45
C LEU A 28 -3.54 6.59 -5.72
N CYS A 29 -3.39 6.98 -6.99
CA CYS A 29 -2.79 8.26 -7.34
C CYS A 29 -3.70 9.44 -6.98
N ASP A 30 -4.97 9.40 -7.34
CA ASP A 30 -5.90 10.51 -7.13
C ASP A 30 -6.30 10.70 -5.66
N VAL A 31 -6.55 9.59 -4.95
CA VAL A 31 -7.12 9.61 -3.59
C VAL A 31 -6.05 9.55 -2.51
N PHE A 32 -5.01 8.76 -2.70
CA PHE A 32 -3.97 8.53 -1.69
C PHE A 32 -2.61 9.16 -2.03
N GLY A 33 -2.53 9.94 -3.11
CA GLY A 33 -1.35 10.74 -3.44
C GLY A 33 -0.13 9.95 -3.92
N PHE A 34 -0.32 8.71 -4.38
CA PHE A 34 0.76 7.97 -5.01
C PHE A 34 1.15 8.56 -6.37
N THR A 35 2.39 8.31 -6.77
CA THR A 35 2.89 8.64 -8.10
C THR A 35 3.15 7.36 -8.87
N GLU A 36 2.61 7.26 -10.07
CA GLU A 36 2.87 6.13 -10.94
C GLU A 36 4.32 6.13 -11.44
N ARG A 37 4.98 4.98 -11.34
CA ARG A 37 6.32 4.75 -11.89
C ARG A 37 6.28 4.07 -13.25
N LEU A 38 5.47 3.01 -13.37
CA LEU A 38 5.31 2.28 -14.63
C LEU A 38 4.01 1.46 -14.62
N ARG A 39 3.52 1.16 -15.82
CA ARG A 39 2.50 0.12 -16.10
C ARG A 39 3.05 -0.87 -17.12
N ALA A 40 2.72 -2.14 -16.96
CA ALA A 40 2.95 -3.17 -17.95
C ALA A 40 1.62 -3.69 -18.49
N PHE A 41 1.61 -3.97 -19.79
CA PHE A 41 0.41 -4.36 -20.52
C PHE A 41 0.56 -5.79 -21.05
N SER A 42 -0.54 -6.50 -21.13
CA SER A 42 -0.65 -7.74 -21.91
C SER A 42 -0.78 -7.42 -23.41
N GLU A 43 -0.69 -8.43 -24.24
CA GLU A 43 -0.83 -8.29 -25.71
C GLU A 43 -2.15 -7.63 -26.13
N ASN A 44 -3.23 -7.83 -25.37
CA ASN A 44 -4.54 -7.23 -25.62
C ASN A 44 -4.70 -5.82 -25.00
N GLY A 45 -3.63 -5.20 -24.48
CA GLY A 45 -3.65 -3.86 -23.93
C GLY A 45 -4.18 -3.74 -22.49
N THR A 46 -4.46 -4.85 -21.81
CA THR A 46 -4.89 -4.82 -20.40
C THR A 46 -3.70 -4.57 -19.48
N VAL A 47 -3.83 -3.66 -18.50
CA VAL A 47 -2.80 -3.44 -17.49
C VAL A 47 -2.71 -4.66 -16.58
N THR A 48 -1.54 -5.27 -16.52
CA THR A 48 -1.32 -6.50 -15.74
C THR A 48 -0.42 -6.30 -14.53
N HIS A 49 0.34 -5.22 -14.54
CA HIS A 49 1.24 -4.84 -13.47
C HIS A 49 1.42 -3.33 -13.44
N ALA A 50 1.62 -2.80 -12.26
CA ALA A 50 2.03 -1.41 -12.07
C ALA A 50 2.96 -1.28 -10.86
N GLN A 51 3.69 -0.19 -10.83
CA GLN A 51 4.49 0.22 -9.68
C GLN A 51 4.15 1.67 -9.33
N LEU A 52 3.87 1.90 -8.07
CA LEU A 52 3.58 3.22 -7.54
C LEU A 52 4.61 3.58 -6.46
N ALA A 53 4.89 4.86 -6.34
CA ALA A 53 5.78 5.41 -5.32
C ALA A 53 5.04 6.45 -4.46
N ILE A 54 5.46 6.55 -3.20
CA ILE A 54 5.07 7.62 -2.29
C ILE A 54 6.24 7.86 -1.32
N GLY A 55 6.71 9.11 -1.21
CA GLY A 55 7.95 9.40 -0.50
C GLY A 55 9.11 8.55 -1.03
N GLU A 56 9.83 7.88 -0.15
CA GLU A 56 10.93 6.97 -0.49
C GLU A 56 10.48 5.51 -0.68
N GLY A 57 9.20 5.23 -0.45
CA GLY A 57 8.60 3.90 -0.54
C GLY A 57 7.89 3.64 -1.85
N GLY A 58 7.46 2.40 -2.03
CA GLY A 58 6.68 2.03 -3.19
C GLY A 58 5.95 0.71 -3.01
N VAL A 59 4.98 0.49 -3.88
CA VAL A 59 4.20 -0.74 -3.94
C VAL A 59 4.13 -1.26 -5.38
N MET A 60 3.99 -2.56 -5.52
CA MET A 60 3.68 -3.22 -6.79
C MET A 60 2.22 -3.64 -6.81
N LEU A 61 1.58 -3.49 -7.95
CA LEU A 61 0.23 -3.94 -8.21
C LEU A 61 0.26 -5.04 -9.26
N GLY A 62 -0.42 -6.14 -8.99
CA GLY A 62 -0.56 -7.26 -9.91
C GLY A 62 -2.02 -7.60 -10.17
N ALA A 63 -2.31 -8.05 -11.39
CA ALA A 63 -3.66 -8.49 -11.74
C ALA A 63 -4.00 -9.83 -11.09
N SER A 64 -5.21 -9.93 -10.54
CA SER A 64 -5.79 -11.22 -10.14
C SER A 64 -6.04 -12.07 -11.39
N ARG A 65 -5.38 -13.19 -11.49
CA ARG A 65 -5.54 -14.11 -12.63
C ARG A 65 -5.79 -15.52 -12.14
N LYS A 66 -6.79 -16.18 -12.70
CA LYS A 66 -6.87 -17.63 -12.63
C LYS A 66 -5.76 -18.19 -13.55
N GLY A 67 -4.76 -18.82 -12.97
CA GLY A 67 -3.76 -19.57 -13.73
C GLY A 67 -2.62 -18.77 -14.36
N GLN A 68 -2.46 -17.48 -14.09
CA GLN A 68 -1.33 -16.69 -14.58
C GLN A 68 -0.85 -15.75 -13.48
N GLY A 69 0.07 -16.21 -12.68
CA GLY A 69 0.74 -15.36 -11.69
C GLY A 69 1.92 -14.61 -12.27
N PHE A 70 2.44 -13.71 -11.46
CA PHE A 70 3.68 -12.92 -11.68
C PHE A 70 4.94 -13.79 -11.71
N ALA A 71 4.78 -15.08 -11.75
CA ALA A 71 5.82 -16.05 -11.62
C ALA A 71 6.47 -16.35 -12.97
N ALA A 72 7.73 -16.73 -12.92
CA ALA A 72 8.43 -17.32 -14.03
C ALA A 72 7.56 -18.42 -14.70
N PRO A 73 7.72 -18.68 -16.01
CA PRO A 73 6.91 -19.65 -16.75
C PRO A 73 6.83 -21.05 -16.15
N THR A 74 7.69 -21.35 -15.18
CA THR A 74 7.81 -22.64 -14.48
C THR A 74 7.24 -22.64 -13.06
N ALA A 75 6.71 -21.51 -12.57
CA ALA A 75 6.15 -21.49 -11.22
C ALA A 75 4.76 -22.15 -11.19
N PRO A 76 4.44 -22.90 -10.13
CA PRO A 76 3.11 -23.46 -9.98
C PRO A 76 2.08 -22.33 -9.97
N ASP A 77 0.93 -22.65 -10.50
CA ASP A 77 -0.23 -21.76 -10.61
C ASP A 77 -0.40 -20.93 -9.32
N ASN A 78 -0.40 -19.60 -9.42
CA ASN A 78 -0.69 -18.70 -8.30
C ASN A 78 -2.18 -18.78 -7.92
N ALA A 79 -2.73 -19.98 -7.97
CA ALA A 79 -4.06 -20.29 -7.53
C ALA A 79 -4.24 -19.81 -6.09
N GLY A 80 -4.92 -18.69 -5.91
CA GLY A 80 -5.17 -18.11 -4.59
C GLY A 80 -4.77 -16.65 -4.41
N PHE A 81 -3.95 -16.06 -5.28
CA PHE A 81 -3.71 -14.63 -5.26
C PHE A 81 -4.94 -13.88 -5.78
N ARG A 82 -5.60 -13.17 -4.90
CA ARG A 82 -6.83 -12.42 -5.15
C ARG A 82 -6.86 -11.16 -4.29
N PRO A 83 -7.69 -10.15 -4.63
CA PRO A 83 -7.99 -9.06 -3.71
C PRO A 83 -8.52 -9.57 -2.36
N PRO A 84 -8.32 -8.82 -1.28
CA PRO A 84 -8.82 -9.21 0.04
C PRO A 84 -10.36 -9.29 0.05
N ARG A 85 -10.89 -10.21 0.83
CA ARG A 85 -12.30 -10.17 1.19
C ARG A 85 -12.49 -9.24 2.39
N PRO A 86 -13.66 -8.58 2.52
CA PRO A 86 -13.89 -7.59 3.58
C PRO A 86 -13.57 -8.08 5.00
N ASP A 87 -13.81 -9.37 5.27
CA ASP A 87 -13.67 -9.96 6.60
C ASP A 87 -12.39 -10.81 6.76
N GLU A 88 -11.53 -10.84 5.73
CA GLU A 88 -10.35 -11.73 5.70
C GLU A 88 -9.04 -10.93 5.55
N VAL A 89 -8.98 -9.69 6.00
CA VAL A 89 -7.78 -8.86 5.89
C VAL A 89 -6.83 -9.15 7.05
N SER A 90 -5.65 -9.67 6.74
CA SER A 90 -4.61 -10.02 7.71
C SER A 90 -3.48 -9.01 7.80
N GLN A 91 -3.49 -7.97 6.95
CA GLN A 91 -2.44 -6.96 6.88
C GLN A 91 -2.99 -5.57 6.57
N THR A 92 -2.26 -4.56 6.98
CA THR A 92 -2.44 -3.16 6.58
C THR A 92 -1.11 -2.61 6.10
N LEU A 93 -1.16 -1.67 5.16
CA LEU A 93 0.03 -0.95 4.74
C LEU A 93 0.03 0.40 5.46
N MET A 94 1.11 0.66 6.20
CA MET A 94 1.32 1.95 6.82
C MET A 94 2.13 2.84 5.87
N VAL A 95 1.62 4.03 5.62
CA VAL A 95 2.22 5.06 4.78
C VAL A 95 2.49 6.29 5.63
N ARG A 96 3.74 6.76 5.65
CA ARG A 96 4.07 8.01 6.33
C ARG A 96 3.73 9.19 5.44
N VAL A 97 3.06 10.17 6.04
CA VAL A 97 2.70 11.45 5.42
C VAL A 97 3.11 12.61 6.32
N GLU A 98 3.38 13.77 5.74
CA GLU A 98 3.81 14.95 6.50
C GLU A 98 2.66 15.66 7.20
N ASP A 99 1.46 15.61 6.63
CA ASP A 99 0.22 16.20 7.16
C ASP A 99 -0.92 15.18 7.05
N VAL A 100 -1.16 14.47 8.12
CA VAL A 100 -2.15 13.39 8.15
C VAL A 100 -3.59 13.91 8.11
N ASP A 101 -3.84 15.10 8.69
CA ASP A 101 -5.18 15.70 8.68
C ASP A 101 -5.52 16.23 7.28
N GLY A 102 -4.61 16.97 6.63
CA GLY A 102 -4.79 17.43 5.26
C GLY A 102 -4.91 16.27 4.26
N HIS A 103 -4.12 15.22 4.44
CA HIS A 103 -4.23 13.99 3.65
C HIS A 103 -5.58 13.29 3.83
N TYR A 104 -6.07 13.22 5.06
CA TYR A 104 -7.40 12.67 5.37
C TYR A 104 -8.53 13.47 4.70
N GLU A 105 -8.49 14.82 4.80
CA GLU A 105 -9.48 15.69 4.17
C GLU A 105 -9.48 15.51 2.65
N HIS A 106 -8.31 15.47 2.02
CA HIS A 106 -8.18 15.20 0.59
C HIS A 106 -8.78 13.85 0.22
N ALA A 107 -8.40 12.78 0.91
CA ALA A 107 -8.89 11.44 0.64
C ALA A 107 -10.43 11.36 0.81
N GLN A 108 -10.96 12.00 1.85
CA GLN A 108 -12.40 12.05 2.11
C GLN A 108 -13.16 12.81 0.99
N GLN A 109 -12.65 13.96 0.55
CA GLN A 109 -13.23 14.74 -0.55
C GLN A 109 -13.24 13.97 -1.87
N ARG A 110 -12.26 13.07 -2.07
CA ARG A 110 -12.17 12.15 -3.22
C ARG A 110 -12.93 10.84 -3.04
N GLY A 111 -13.73 10.73 -1.97
CA GLY A 111 -14.63 9.59 -1.76
C GLY A 111 -13.95 8.35 -1.16
N ALA A 112 -12.83 8.49 -0.47
CA ALA A 112 -12.22 7.38 0.25
C ALA A 112 -13.16 6.80 1.30
N LYS A 113 -13.24 5.49 1.39
CA LYS A 113 -13.95 4.80 2.47
C LYS A 113 -13.07 4.81 3.72
N ILE A 114 -13.39 5.69 4.65
CA ILE A 114 -12.68 5.82 5.92
C ILE A 114 -13.16 4.75 6.89
N LEU A 115 -12.23 4.00 7.49
CA LEU A 115 -12.51 3.04 8.56
C LEU A 115 -12.31 3.65 9.94
N GLN A 116 -11.33 4.53 10.08
CA GLN A 116 -11.01 5.23 11.31
C GLN A 116 -10.56 6.65 10.97
N ALA A 117 -11.20 7.64 11.58
CA ALA A 117 -10.78 9.04 11.47
C ALA A 117 -9.44 9.29 12.19
N PRO A 118 -8.74 10.41 11.88
CA PRO A 118 -7.47 10.73 12.51
C PRO A 118 -7.54 10.74 14.03
N ALA A 119 -6.67 9.96 14.67
CA ALA A 119 -6.52 9.90 16.12
C ALA A 119 -5.03 9.88 16.48
N THR A 120 -4.67 10.55 17.58
CA THR A 120 -3.31 10.51 18.12
C THR A 120 -3.18 9.35 19.10
N HIS A 121 -2.13 8.57 18.94
CA HIS A 121 -1.84 7.39 19.73
C HIS A 121 -0.78 7.67 20.80
N PRO A 122 -0.75 6.90 21.91
CA PRO A 122 0.23 7.09 22.98
C PRO A 122 1.69 6.99 22.58
N TYR A 123 1.97 6.31 21.45
CA TYR A 123 3.32 6.17 20.91
C TYR A 123 3.75 7.31 19.96
N GLY A 124 3.06 8.46 20.01
CA GLY A 124 3.46 9.68 19.29
C GLY A 124 3.08 9.76 17.82
N GLU A 125 2.27 8.85 17.33
CA GLU A 125 1.77 8.86 15.96
C GLU A 125 0.31 9.33 15.90
N ARG A 126 -0.02 10.16 14.91
CA ARG A 126 -1.38 10.50 14.54
C ARG A 126 -1.72 9.78 13.24
N GLN A 127 -2.81 9.00 13.26
CA GLN A 127 -3.13 8.05 12.20
C GLN A 127 -4.59 8.07 11.82
N TYR A 128 -4.90 7.80 10.55
CA TYR A 128 -6.22 7.39 10.10
C TYR A 128 -6.12 6.14 9.24
N THR A 129 -7.22 5.40 9.10
CA THR A 129 -7.28 4.19 8.30
C THR A 129 -8.38 4.28 7.25
N ALA A 130 -8.05 3.94 6.02
CA ALA A 130 -8.97 3.85 4.90
C ALA A 130 -8.89 2.47 4.24
N VAL A 131 -9.89 2.16 3.43
CA VAL A 131 -9.90 0.96 2.58
C VAL A 131 -10.13 1.38 1.14
N ASP A 132 -9.34 0.81 0.24
CA ASP A 132 -9.50 1.06 -1.19
C ASP A 132 -10.70 0.27 -1.78
N PRO A 133 -11.09 0.52 -3.04
CA PRO A 133 -12.27 -0.12 -3.64
C PRO A 133 -12.21 -1.64 -3.71
N GLU A 134 -11.02 -2.24 -3.66
CA GLU A 134 -10.85 -3.69 -3.71
C GLU A 134 -10.51 -4.31 -2.35
N GLY A 135 -10.54 -3.52 -1.27
CA GLY A 135 -10.50 -4.03 0.10
C GLY A 135 -9.14 -4.00 0.78
N HIS A 136 -8.08 -3.51 0.13
CA HIS A 136 -6.79 -3.33 0.81
C HIS A 136 -6.89 -2.21 1.85
N ARG A 137 -6.31 -2.43 3.03
CA ARG A 137 -6.31 -1.46 4.13
C ARG A 137 -5.03 -0.64 4.15
N TRP A 138 -5.22 0.67 4.33
CA TRP A 138 -4.17 1.67 4.34
C TRP A 138 -4.25 2.47 5.62
N THR A 139 -3.15 2.53 6.37
CA THR A 139 -3.01 3.40 7.54
C THR A 139 -2.03 4.52 7.18
N PHE A 140 -2.52 5.76 7.20
CA PHE A 140 -1.68 6.93 6.98
C PHE A 140 -1.28 7.50 8.33
N SER A 141 0.01 7.82 8.49
CA SER A 141 0.61 8.11 9.77
C SER A 141 1.56 9.30 9.70
N GLN A 142 1.46 10.18 10.69
CA GLN A 142 2.36 11.28 10.93
C GLN A 142 2.91 11.17 12.35
N SER A 143 4.24 11.29 12.51
CA SER A 143 4.84 11.45 13.84
C SER A 143 4.57 12.86 14.36
N VAL A 144 3.87 12.96 15.47
CA VAL A 144 3.47 14.25 16.09
C VAL A 144 4.17 14.52 17.41
N SER A 145 4.80 13.52 18.01
CA SER A 145 5.66 13.65 19.18
C SER A 145 6.70 12.55 19.26
N ASP A 146 7.84 12.84 19.86
CA ASP A 146 8.85 11.85 20.19
C ASP A 146 8.51 11.27 21.57
N VAL A 147 8.14 9.99 21.61
CA VAL A 147 7.74 9.27 22.82
C VAL A 147 8.64 8.05 22.98
N LYS A 148 9.22 7.89 24.16
CA LYS A 148 10.05 6.72 24.45
C LYS A 148 9.19 5.44 24.43
N PRO A 149 9.68 4.34 23.87
CA PRO A 149 8.92 3.10 23.81
C PRO A 149 8.38 2.62 25.15
N GLU A 150 9.15 2.81 26.23
CA GLU A 150 8.78 2.39 27.59
C GLU A 150 7.57 3.16 28.13
N GLU A 151 7.33 4.40 27.68
CA GLU A 151 6.23 5.24 28.16
C GLU A 151 4.86 4.74 27.73
N TRP A 152 4.81 3.93 26.66
CA TRP A 152 3.57 3.29 26.18
C TRP A 152 3.60 1.76 26.31
N GLY A 153 4.56 1.22 27.10
CA GLY A 153 4.60 -0.20 27.48
C GLY A 153 5.41 -1.10 26.55
N ALA A 154 6.17 -0.54 25.60
CA ALA A 154 7.06 -1.33 24.76
C ALA A 154 8.42 -1.57 25.45
N GLN A 155 9.09 -2.63 25.01
CA GLN A 155 10.48 -2.91 25.39
C GLN A 155 11.35 -2.84 24.13
N VAL A 156 12.43 -2.08 24.21
CA VAL A 156 13.40 -1.98 23.13
C VAL A 156 14.31 -3.21 23.15
N ALA A 157 14.35 -3.96 22.06
CA ALA A 157 15.35 -4.99 21.90
C ALA A 157 16.74 -4.35 21.76
N HIS A 158 17.72 -4.84 22.53
CA HIS A 158 19.10 -4.46 22.29
C HIS A 158 19.52 -5.08 20.96
N LEU A 159 19.58 -4.24 19.93
CA LEU A 159 20.24 -4.63 18.67
C LEU A 159 21.73 -4.70 18.99
N ALA A 160 22.29 -5.90 18.93
CA ALA A 160 23.71 -6.13 19.06
C ALA A 160 24.46 -5.60 17.84
#